data_9927aaf03ee7472afa15237708e6a760
#
_entry.id   9927aaf03ee7472afa15237708e6a760
#
_cell.length_a   1.000
_cell.length_b   1.000
_cell.length_c   1.000
_cell.angle_alpha   90.00
_cell.angle_beta   90.00
_cell.angle_gamma   90.00
#
_symmetry.space_group_name_H-M   'P 1'
#
loop_
_entity.id
_entity.type
_entity.pdbx_description
1 polymer ?
#
loop_
_entity_poly.entity_id
_entity_poly.type
_entity_poly.pdbx_seq_one_letter_code
_entity_poly.pdbx_strand_id
1 'polypeptide(L)'
;MKAGSTSLRFRLLAGTLIWVAATVGIAGWMLQSMFEQHLSHQFDNELSMHLAQLAANLEADTSGNPVLARPLSDPRLERPYSGLYWQVERMTSDSRGVIILRSRSLWDAQLKVPGDRLADGERHTHRVTGPDGEALRMLEQAMRPAEHPEQAWRLIVAVDERLLSEPVDRFRTLLIGTLTLLATGLMSAAGFQVVAGLRPLKRLRNELSLLRDGRRATLGQDHPSEIQPVVDELNAVLTRKADFVARARHQAGNLAHAVKTPLAVMANAAAEEQGPFAELVRTQVVSARQQIDRHLALAREIGRASCRERV
;
A
#
# COMPACT_ATOMS: atom_id res chain seq x y z
N MET A 1 -7.08 -0.43 -30.38
CA MET A 1 -7.36 -0.80 -28.97
C MET A 1 -7.59 0.49 -28.19
N LYS A 2 -8.86 0.82 -27.86
CA LYS A 2 -9.18 1.99 -27.01
C LYS A 2 -8.78 1.61 -25.57
N ALA A 3 -7.73 2.22 -25.06
CA ALA A 3 -7.40 2.17 -23.65
C ALA A 3 -8.60 2.72 -22.89
N GLY A 4 -9.34 1.85 -22.22
CA GLY A 4 -10.48 2.22 -21.40
C GLY A 4 -10.01 3.27 -20.40
N SER A 5 -10.67 4.43 -20.37
CA SER A 5 -10.41 5.51 -19.41
C SER A 5 -10.71 4.99 -18.00
N THR A 6 -9.72 4.38 -17.38
CA THR A 6 -9.81 3.98 -15.98
C THR A 6 -10.11 5.22 -15.15
N SER A 7 -11.19 5.20 -14.37
CA SER A 7 -11.61 6.37 -13.60
C SER A 7 -10.47 6.81 -12.68
N LEU A 8 -10.31 8.13 -12.50
CA LEU A 8 -9.29 8.70 -11.61
C LEU A 8 -9.32 8.08 -10.20
N ARG A 9 -10.53 7.72 -9.74
CA ARG A 9 -10.74 7.00 -8.47
C ARG A 9 -10.04 5.64 -8.45
N PHE A 10 -10.21 4.86 -9.53
CA PHE A 10 -9.58 3.55 -9.63
C PHE A 10 -8.07 3.65 -9.65
N ARG A 11 -7.50 4.62 -10.38
CA ARG A 11 -6.05 4.84 -10.43
C ARG A 11 -5.48 5.24 -9.07
N LEU A 12 -6.15 6.15 -8.36
CA LEU A 12 -5.74 6.57 -7.01
C LEU A 12 -5.82 5.41 -6.01
N LEU A 13 -6.94 4.67 -5.99
CA LEU A 13 -7.11 3.53 -5.08
C LEU A 13 -6.14 2.39 -5.40
N ALA A 14 -5.92 2.08 -6.68
CA ALA A 14 -4.96 1.05 -7.08
C ALA A 14 -3.51 1.45 -6.70
N GLY A 15 -3.13 2.71 -6.94
CA GLY A 15 -1.82 3.21 -6.52
C GLY A 15 -1.62 3.14 -5.01
N THR A 16 -2.62 3.56 -4.24
CA THR A 16 -2.57 3.48 -2.77
C THR A 16 -2.51 2.04 -2.29
N LEU A 17 -3.29 1.12 -2.90
CA LEU A 17 -3.27 -0.30 -2.57
C LEU A 17 -1.89 -0.91 -2.76
N ILE A 18 -1.28 -0.68 -3.94
CA ILE A 18 0.05 -1.20 -4.25
C ILE A 18 1.08 -0.66 -3.25
N TRP A 19 1.03 0.63 -2.95
CA TRP A 19 1.97 1.27 -2.03
C TRP A 19 1.80 0.76 -0.59
N VAL A 20 0.58 0.66 -0.08
CA VAL A 20 0.29 0.11 1.24
C VAL A 20 0.71 -1.36 1.33
N ALA A 21 0.36 -2.17 0.33
CA ALA A 21 0.73 -3.58 0.29
C ALA A 21 2.25 -3.77 0.27
N ALA A 22 2.97 -2.99 -0.54
CA ALA A 22 4.43 -3.03 -0.61
C ALA A 22 5.07 -2.62 0.72
N THR A 23 4.65 -1.50 1.30
CA THR A 23 5.21 -0.99 2.55
C THR A 23 4.96 -1.94 3.73
N VAL A 24 3.71 -2.41 3.87
CA VAL A 24 3.33 -3.37 4.94
C VAL A 24 4.02 -4.71 4.74
N GLY A 25 4.13 -5.19 3.49
CA GLY A 25 4.83 -6.44 3.17
C GLY A 25 6.32 -6.37 3.49
N ILE A 26 7.01 -5.28 3.09
CA ILE A 26 8.43 -5.08 3.38
C ILE A 26 8.66 -4.97 4.90
N ALA A 27 7.84 -4.18 5.60
CA ALA A 27 7.94 -4.04 7.04
C ALA A 27 7.71 -5.37 7.77
N GLY A 28 6.70 -6.15 7.36
CA GLY A 28 6.42 -7.47 7.91
C GLY A 28 7.57 -8.44 7.69
N TRP A 29 8.09 -8.51 6.48
CA TRP A 29 9.25 -9.36 6.16
C TRP A 29 10.49 -8.96 6.98
N MET A 30 10.77 -7.66 7.10
CA MET A 30 11.91 -7.16 7.86
C MET A 30 11.78 -7.48 9.35
N LEU A 31 10.59 -7.26 9.96
CA LEU A 31 10.35 -7.62 11.35
C LEU A 31 10.49 -9.13 11.60
N GLN A 32 9.91 -9.94 10.72
CA GLN A 32 9.99 -11.39 10.80
C GLN A 32 11.44 -11.87 10.76
N SER A 33 12.22 -11.41 9.78
CA SER A 33 13.61 -11.82 9.62
C SER A 33 14.49 -11.37 10.80
N MET A 34 14.27 -10.15 11.31
CA MET A 34 15.00 -9.64 12.46
C MET A 34 14.67 -10.45 13.73
N PHE A 35 13.41 -10.82 13.93
CA PHE A 35 13.00 -11.64 15.09
C PHE A 35 13.61 -13.04 15.02
N GLU A 36 13.54 -13.70 13.85
CA GLU A 36 14.14 -15.03 13.64
C GLU A 36 15.66 -15.02 13.88
N GLN A 37 16.35 -14.02 13.35
CA GLN A 37 17.79 -13.86 13.57
C GLN A 37 18.13 -13.65 15.06
N HIS A 38 17.42 -12.75 15.71
CA HIS A 38 17.64 -12.48 17.13
C HIS A 38 17.44 -13.73 17.99
N LEU A 39 16.34 -14.45 17.75
CA LEU A 39 16.03 -15.65 18.50
C LEU A 39 17.03 -16.78 18.21
N SER A 40 17.44 -16.95 16.95
CA SER A 40 18.47 -17.94 16.57
C SER A 40 19.81 -17.66 17.26
N HIS A 41 20.26 -16.40 17.31
CA HIS A 41 21.48 -16.03 18.03
C HIS A 41 21.39 -16.29 19.53
N GLN A 42 20.24 -16.01 20.14
CA GLN A 42 20.02 -16.29 21.58
C GLN A 42 20.10 -17.78 21.86
N PHE A 43 19.55 -18.61 20.99
CA PHE A 43 19.58 -20.07 21.08
C PHE A 43 20.99 -20.63 20.94
N ASP A 44 21.76 -20.14 19.97
CA ASP A 44 23.16 -20.52 19.77
C ASP A 44 24.04 -20.14 20.97
N ASN A 45 23.76 -19.00 21.59
CA ASN A 45 24.44 -18.59 22.83
C ASN A 45 24.08 -19.52 24.02
N GLU A 46 22.81 -19.91 24.16
CA GLU A 46 22.37 -20.85 25.20
C GLU A 46 23.07 -22.21 25.05
N LEU A 47 23.09 -22.76 23.81
CA LEU A 47 23.81 -23.99 23.51
C LEU A 47 25.31 -23.86 23.83
N SER A 48 25.92 -22.74 23.46
CA SER A 48 27.34 -22.48 23.73
C SER A 48 27.62 -22.39 25.23
N MET A 49 26.72 -21.81 26.01
CA MET A 49 26.86 -21.78 27.48
C MET A 49 26.75 -23.18 28.10
N HIS A 50 25.81 -23.99 27.69
CA HIS A 50 25.71 -25.38 28.17
C HIS A 50 26.92 -26.21 27.79
N LEU A 51 27.44 -26.03 26.56
CA LEU A 51 28.64 -26.71 26.13
C LEU A 51 29.88 -26.28 26.93
N ALA A 52 30.02 -24.99 27.19
CA ALA A 52 31.11 -24.46 28.05
C ALA A 52 30.98 -24.94 29.48
N GLN A 53 29.77 -25.01 30.06
CA GLN A 53 29.51 -25.59 31.37
C GLN A 53 29.89 -27.08 31.40
N LEU A 54 29.52 -27.86 30.35
CA LEU A 54 29.89 -29.25 30.26
C LEU A 54 31.40 -29.41 30.23
N ALA A 55 32.09 -28.65 29.39
CA ALA A 55 33.55 -28.67 29.26
C ALA A 55 34.27 -28.30 30.59
N ALA A 56 33.75 -27.31 31.33
CA ALA A 56 34.33 -26.85 32.60
C ALA A 56 34.11 -27.84 33.75
N ASN A 57 33.11 -28.70 33.69
CA ASN A 57 32.79 -29.69 34.73
C ASN A 57 33.28 -31.11 34.38
N LEU A 58 33.92 -31.30 33.23
CA LEU A 58 34.53 -32.58 32.86
C LEU A 58 35.96 -32.67 33.36
N GLU A 59 36.27 -33.75 34.04
CA GLU A 59 37.62 -34.12 34.51
C GLU A 59 38.00 -35.49 33.92
N ALA A 60 39.30 -35.77 33.84
CA ALA A 60 39.78 -37.11 33.47
C ALA A 60 39.93 -37.96 34.74
N ASP A 61 39.46 -39.19 34.71
CA ASP A 61 39.84 -40.16 35.74
C ASP A 61 41.30 -40.63 35.54
N THR A 62 41.76 -41.48 36.45
CA THR A 62 43.11 -42.10 36.38
C THR A 62 43.39 -42.88 35.10
N SER A 63 42.34 -43.27 34.39
CA SER A 63 42.39 -44.01 33.12
C SER A 63 42.13 -43.11 31.91
N GLY A 64 41.98 -41.79 32.11
CA GLY A 64 41.69 -40.82 31.04
C GLY A 64 40.26 -40.80 30.55
N ASN A 65 39.31 -41.46 31.23
CA ASN A 65 37.89 -41.36 30.86
C ASN A 65 37.28 -40.07 31.40
N PRO A 66 36.35 -39.44 30.63
CA PRO A 66 35.63 -38.29 31.11
C PRO A 66 34.73 -38.65 32.32
N VAL A 67 34.80 -37.86 33.38
CA VAL A 67 33.92 -37.92 34.55
C VAL A 67 33.35 -36.53 34.79
N LEU A 68 32.06 -36.46 35.10
CA LEU A 68 31.42 -35.21 35.43
C LEU A 68 31.62 -34.87 36.91
N ALA A 69 32.48 -33.89 37.21
CA ALA A 69 32.78 -33.51 38.61
C ALA A 69 31.58 -32.84 39.29
N ARG A 70 30.76 -32.11 38.55
CA ARG A 70 29.52 -31.48 39.05
C ARG A 70 28.41 -31.55 38.00
N PRO A 71 27.17 -31.84 38.42
CA PRO A 71 26.02 -31.82 37.49
C PRO A 71 25.83 -30.41 36.88
N LEU A 72 25.35 -30.33 35.65
CA LEU A 72 24.97 -29.07 35.04
C LEU A 72 23.76 -28.49 35.73
N SER A 73 23.65 -27.17 35.77
CA SER A 73 22.66 -26.43 36.58
C SER A 73 21.23 -26.48 36.03
N ASP A 74 21.00 -26.86 34.79
CA ASP A 74 19.69 -26.83 34.18
C ASP A 74 18.83 -28.04 34.57
N PRO A 75 17.67 -27.84 35.26
CA PRO A 75 16.79 -28.94 35.71
C PRO A 75 16.22 -29.76 34.54
N ARG A 76 16.21 -29.25 33.33
CA ARG A 76 15.78 -30.00 32.14
C ARG A 76 16.67 -31.22 31.87
N LEU A 77 17.94 -31.15 32.21
CA LEU A 77 18.89 -32.24 32.01
C LEU A 77 18.65 -33.46 32.89
N GLU A 78 17.88 -33.29 33.97
CA GLU A 78 17.50 -34.37 34.91
C GLU A 78 16.15 -35.03 34.56
N ARG A 79 15.34 -34.43 33.66
CA ARG A 79 14.03 -34.93 33.29
C ARG A 79 14.11 -35.74 31.99
N PRO A 80 13.65 -36.99 31.94
CA PRO A 80 13.59 -37.75 30.70
C PRO A 80 12.82 -37.00 29.60
N TYR A 81 13.38 -36.98 28.39
CA TYR A 81 12.78 -36.40 27.17
C TYR A 81 12.40 -34.93 27.29
N SER A 82 13.19 -34.15 28.02
CA SER A 82 12.91 -32.74 28.33
C SER A 82 13.20 -31.76 27.15
N GLY A 83 13.79 -32.25 26.08
CA GLY A 83 14.19 -31.44 24.92
C GLY A 83 15.56 -30.77 25.04
N LEU A 84 16.28 -30.93 26.17
CA LEU A 84 17.67 -30.51 26.32
C LEU A 84 18.50 -31.71 26.70
N TYR A 85 19.54 -31.98 25.92
CA TYR A 85 20.34 -33.19 26.04
C TYR A 85 21.82 -32.86 25.94
N TRP A 86 22.66 -33.66 26.63
CA TRP A 86 24.10 -33.65 26.39
C TRP A 86 24.64 -35.09 26.35
N GLN A 87 25.75 -35.27 25.62
CA GLN A 87 26.44 -36.53 25.45
C GLN A 87 27.95 -36.27 25.33
N VAL A 88 28.75 -37.13 25.89
CA VAL A 88 30.22 -37.09 25.74
C VAL A 88 30.68 -38.41 25.17
N GLU A 89 31.43 -38.31 24.08
CA GLU A 89 32.02 -39.45 23.39
C GLU A 89 33.53 -39.39 23.45
N ARG A 90 34.16 -40.54 23.55
CA ARG A 90 35.58 -40.69 23.25
C ARG A 90 35.75 -40.84 21.75
N MET A 91 36.57 -40.02 21.14
CA MET A 91 36.87 -40.11 19.71
C MET A 91 37.86 -41.25 19.48
N THR A 92 37.53 -42.14 18.56
CA THR A 92 38.43 -43.21 18.09
C THR A 92 39.06 -42.78 16.76
N SER A 93 40.19 -43.40 16.39
CA SER A 93 40.88 -43.15 15.11
C SER A 93 39.98 -43.26 13.86
N ASP A 94 38.87 -43.97 13.98
CA ASP A 94 37.87 -44.22 12.93
C ASP A 94 36.76 -43.16 12.85
N SER A 95 36.91 -42.03 13.55
CA SER A 95 35.89 -40.95 13.67
C SER A 95 34.55 -41.41 14.26
N ARG A 96 34.48 -42.64 14.77
CA ARG A 96 33.31 -43.12 15.55
C ARG A 96 33.56 -42.87 17.01
N GLY A 97 32.63 -42.11 17.64
CA GLY A 97 32.68 -41.88 19.07
C GLY A 97 32.14 -43.06 19.84
N VAL A 98 32.79 -43.43 20.93
CA VAL A 98 32.24 -44.35 21.92
C VAL A 98 31.61 -43.47 23.04
N ILE A 99 30.34 -43.62 23.27
CA ILE A 99 29.61 -42.85 24.30
C ILE A 99 30.11 -43.27 25.67
N ILE A 100 30.57 -42.30 26.44
CA ILE A 100 31.05 -42.54 27.81
C ILE A 100 30.09 -41.98 28.84
N LEU A 101 29.60 -40.73 28.60
CA LEU A 101 28.67 -40.06 29.49
C LEU A 101 27.48 -39.50 28.71
N ARG A 102 26.32 -39.41 29.35
CA ARG A 102 25.13 -38.77 28.78
C ARG A 102 24.24 -38.19 29.88
N SER A 103 23.44 -37.19 29.48
CA SER A 103 22.45 -36.62 30.38
C SER A 103 21.34 -37.63 30.73
N ARG A 104 20.78 -37.48 31.92
CA ARG A 104 19.61 -38.27 32.30
C ARG A 104 18.39 -38.01 31.42
N SER A 105 18.34 -36.83 30.80
CA SER A 105 17.26 -36.46 29.87
C SER A 105 17.21 -37.33 28.62
N LEU A 106 18.34 -37.92 28.19
CA LEU A 106 18.39 -38.89 27.08
C LEU A 106 17.81 -40.25 27.48
N TRP A 107 17.74 -40.57 28.78
CA TRP A 107 17.24 -41.85 29.35
C TRP A 107 17.97 -43.05 28.72
N ASP A 108 17.30 -43.81 27.87
CA ASP A 108 17.85 -44.97 27.15
C ASP A 108 18.32 -44.65 25.71
N ALA A 109 18.02 -43.45 25.22
CA ALA A 109 18.38 -43.03 23.88
C ALA A 109 19.82 -42.54 23.76
N GLN A 110 20.25 -42.36 22.50
CA GLN A 110 21.56 -41.85 22.15
C GLN A 110 21.40 -40.85 21.01
N LEU A 111 22.17 -39.78 21.04
CA LEU A 111 22.24 -38.83 19.92
C LEU A 111 23.09 -39.44 18.81
N LYS A 112 22.54 -39.46 17.61
CA LYS A 112 23.25 -39.86 16.42
C LYS A 112 24.03 -38.70 15.88
N VAL A 113 25.34 -38.71 16.06
CA VAL A 113 26.24 -37.65 15.64
C VAL A 113 26.74 -37.91 14.23
N PRO A 114 26.76 -36.91 13.33
CA PRO A 114 27.44 -37.02 12.05
C PRO A 114 28.94 -37.37 12.23
N GLY A 115 29.51 -38.16 11.33
CA GLY A 115 30.90 -38.64 11.42
C GLY A 115 31.94 -37.60 10.95
N ASP A 116 31.82 -36.37 11.42
CA ASP A 116 32.75 -35.28 11.02
C ASP A 116 34.08 -35.42 11.74
N ARG A 117 35.13 -34.89 11.11
CA ARG A 117 36.42 -34.67 11.75
C ARG A 117 36.43 -33.28 12.34
N LEU A 118 36.43 -33.22 13.66
CA LEU A 118 36.56 -31.95 14.41
C LEU A 118 38.02 -31.72 14.79
N ALA A 119 38.56 -30.56 14.47
CA ALA A 119 39.80 -30.11 15.04
C ALA A 119 39.61 -29.76 16.53
N ASP A 120 40.69 -29.77 17.30
CA ASP A 120 40.65 -29.44 18.72
C ASP A 120 40.13 -28.02 18.93
N GLY A 121 39.12 -27.86 19.78
CA GLY A 121 38.45 -26.59 20.04
C GLY A 121 37.45 -26.14 18.97
N GLU A 122 37.36 -26.82 17.83
CA GLU A 122 36.41 -26.50 16.74
C GLU A 122 34.99 -26.85 17.16
N ARG A 123 34.03 -26.01 16.74
CA ARG A 123 32.60 -26.15 17.03
C ARG A 123 31.82 -26.33 15.75
N HIS A 124 30.99 -27.38 15.68
CA HIS A 124 30.08 -27.61 14.58
C HIS A 124 28.64 -27.63 15.07
N THR A 125 27.75 -27.11 14.25
CA THR A 125 26.30 -27.12 14.52
C THR A 125 25.62 -28.03 13.51
N HIS A 126 24.82 -28.98 14.00
CA HIS A 126 24.08 -29.90 13.17
C HIS A 126 22.60 -29.93 13.56
N ARG A 127 21.79 -30.37 12.61
CA ARG A 127 20.40 -30.73 12.87
C ARG A 127 20.31 -32.26 12.89
N VAL A 128 19.83 -32.81 14.01
CA VAL A 128 19.71 -34.25 14.22
C VAL A 128 18.32 -34.62 14.72
N THR A 129 17.97 -35.89 14.63
CA THR A 129 16.71 -36.40 15.17
C THR A 129 16.91 -36.83 16.61
N GLY A 130 16.06 -36.37 17.50
CA GLY A 130 16.07 -36.68 18.92
C GLY A 130 15.38 -38.02 19.26
N PRO A 131 15.30 -38.33 20.57
CA PRO A 131 14.73 -39.57 21.08
C PRO A 131 13.27 -39.80 20.66
N ASP A 132 12.44 -38.80 20.68
CA ASP A 132 11.01 -38.84 20.35
C ASP A 132 10.72 -38.50 18.89
N GLY A 133 11.75 -38.49 18.03
CA GLY A 133 11.63 -38.13 16.61
C GLY A 133 11.58 -36.64 16.33
N GLU A 134 11.74 -35.81 17.36
CA GLU A 134 11.81 -34.36 17.27
C GLU A 134 13.11 -33.90 16.55
N ALA A 135 13.06 -32.74 15.90
CA ALA A 135 14.26 -32.11 15.32
C ALA A 135 15.04 -31.40 16.43
N LEU A 136 16.30 -31.79 16.60
CA LEU A 136 17.22 -31.18 17.55
C LEU A 136 18.27 -30.34 16.83
N ARG A 137 18.55 -29.18 17.37
CA ARG A 137 19.73 -28.39 17.05
C ARG A 137 20.86 -28.79 17.99
N MET A 138 21.92 -29.30 17.43
CA MET A 138 23.05 -29.87 18.15
C MET A 138 24.29 -29.02 17.93
N LEU A 139 25.02 -28.72 18.99
CA LEU A 139 26.33 -28.10 18.98
C LEU A 139 27.33 -29.12 19.52
N GLU A 140 28.42 -29.33 18.81
CA GLU A 140 29.51 -30.21 19.22
C GLU A 140 30.83 -29.49 19.26
N GLN A 141 31.73 -29.98 20.10
CA GLN A 141 33.11 -29.47 20.22
C GLN A 141 34.06 -30.60 20.58
N ALA A 142 35.23 -30.67 19.90
CA ALA A 142 36.27 -31.53 20.31
C ALA A 142 37.11 -30.90 21.45
N MET A 143 37.47 -31.65 22.45
CA MET A 143 38.30 -31.24 23.58
C MET A 143 39.31 -32.33 23.91
N ARG A 144 40.54 -31.93 24.28
CA ARG A 144 41.58 -32.80 24.79
C ARG A 144 41.92 -32.40 26.22
N PRO A 145 41.86 -33.36 27.18
CA PRO A 145 42.28 -33.04 28.54
C PRO A 145 43.80 -32.79 28.60
N ALA A 146 44.20 -31.83 29.39
CA ALA A 146 45.61 -31.46 29.54
C ALA A 146 46.47 -32.61 30.08
N GLU A 147 45.85 -33.43 30.95
CA GLU A 147 46.53 -34.58 31.63
C GLU A 147 46.67 -35.81 30.73
N HIS A 148 45.76 -35.94 29.69
CA HIS A 148 45.72 -37.07 28.73
C HIS A 148 45.55 -36.58 27.31
N PRO A 149 46.54 -35.92 26.69
CA PRO A 149 46.42 -35.29 25.39
C PRO A 149 46.23 -36.28 24.23
N GLU A 150 46.52 -37.55 24.46
CA GLU A 150 46.28 -38.65 23.52
C GLU A 150 44.83 -39.02 23.36
N GLN A 151 43.97 -38.61 24.34
CA GLN A 151 42.54 -38.85 24.33
C GLN A 151 41.80 -37.62 23.87
N ALA A 152 41.00 -37.79 22.82
CA ALA A 152 40.12 -36.73 22.34
C ALA A 152 38.66 -37.06 22.75
N TRP A 153 38.00 -36.08 23.32
CA TRP A 153 36.60 -36.17 23.67
C TRP A 153 35.76 -35.29 22.74
N ARG A 154 34.58 -35.76 22.40
CA ARG A 154 33.57 -35.01 21.68
C ARG A 154 32.46 -34.65 22.67
N LEU A 155 32.30 -33.39 22.94
CA LEU A 155 31.25 -32.85 23.78
C LEU A 155 30.08 -32.44 22.87
N ILE A 156 28.89 -32.83 23.23
CA ILE A 156 27.68 -32.63 22.42
C ILE A 156 26.60 -32.09 23.34
N VAL A 157 25.96 -31.00 22.90
CA VAL A 157 24.74 -30.47 23.53
C VAL A 157 23.70 -30.31 22.43
N ALA A 158 22.49 -30.76 22.68
CA ALA A 158 21.38 -30.67 21.72
C ALA A 158 20.12 -30.17 22.39
N VAL A 159 19.35 -29.40 21.65
CA VAL A 159 18.09 -28.81 22.13
C VAL A 159 16.99 -28.95 21.10
N ASP A 160 15.76 -29.14 21.56
CA ASP A 160 14.59 -29.26 20.68
C ASP A 160 14.31 -27.96 19.95
N GLU A 161 14.27 -28.02 18.61
CA GLU A 161 13.96 -26.88 17.75
C GLU A 161 12.54 -26.32 17.95
N ARG A 162 11.64 -27.08 18.55
CA ARG A 162 10.29 -26.56 18.88
C ARG A 162 10.35 -25.39 19.84
N LEU A 163 11.33 -25.38 20.76
CA LEU A 163 11.55 -24.29 21.68
C LEU A 163 11.92 -22.98 20.96
N LEU A 164 12.47 -23.08 19.75
CA LEU A 164 12.75 -21.95 18.86
C LEU A 164 11.56 -21.65 17.94
N SER A 165 10.94 -22.68 17.34
CA SER A 165 9.91 -22.50 16.31
C SER A 165 8.57 -22.03 16.90
N GLU A 166 8.18 -22.47 18.08
CA GLU A 166 6.92 -22.06 18.71
C GLU A 166 6.81 -20.54 18.95
N PRO A 167 7.80 -19.86 19.56
CA PRO A 167 7.77 -18.40 19.69
C PRO A 167 7.77 -17.67 18.34
N VAL A 168 8.51 -18.17 17.36
CA VAL A 168 8.55 -17.61 15.99
C VAL A 168 7.18 -17.71 15.32
N ASP A 169 6.54 -18.87 15.37
CA ASP A 169 5.23 -19.09 14.77
C ASP A 169 4.12 -18.27 15.45
N ARG A 170 4.18 -18.15 16.77
CA ARG A 170 3.28 -17.28 17.54
C ARG A 170 3.46 -15.82 17.15
N PHE A 171 4.71 -15.35 17.07
CA PHE A 171 5.04 -14.01 16.63
C PHE A 171 4.56 -13.76 15.20
N ARG A 172 4.81 -14.70 14.27
CA ARG A 172 4.35 -14.62 12.89
C ARG A 172 2.85 -14.48 12.78
N THR A 173 2.11 -15.26 13.54
CA THR A 173 0.64 -15.21 13.56
C THR A 173 0.11 -13.86 14.06
N LEU A 174 0.67 -13.34 15.15
CA LEU A 174 0.33 -12.03 15.68
C LEU A 174 0.71 -10.91 14.70
N LEU A 175 1.91 -10.99 14.10
CA LEU A 175 2.39 -10.02 13.13
C LEU A 175 1.46 -9.96 11.89
N ILE A 176 1.10 -11.10 11.31
CA ILE A 176 0.17 -11.16 10.18
C ILE A 176 -1.18 -10.57 10.56
N GLY A 177 -1.72 -10.90 11.73
CA GLY A 177 -2.99 -10.37 12.20
C GLY A 177 -2.98 -8.85 12.36
N THR A 178 -1.95 -8.32 13.02
CA THR A 178 -1.81 -6.86 13.24
C THR A 178 -1.57 -6.11 11.94
N LEU A 179 -0.72 -6.62 11.05
CA LEU A 179 -0.46 -6.00 9.74
C LEU A 179 -1.68 -6.04 8.83
N THR A 180 -2.46 -7.11 8.85
CA THR A 180 -3.73 -7.20 8.10
C THR A 180 -4.75 -6.19 8.61
N LEU A 181 -4.88 -6.05 9.93
CA LEU A 181 -5.76 -5.04 10.53
C LEU A 181 -5.32 -3.62 10.14
N LEU A 182 -4.02 -3.34 10.23
CA LEU A 182 -3.44 -2.05 9.83
C LEU A 182 -3.67 -1.74 8.35
N ALA A 183 -3.39 -2.71 7.47
CA ALA A 183 -3.60 -2.55 6.02
C ALA A 183 -5.08 -2.30 5.69
N THR A 184 -6.00 -3.03 6.33
CA THR A 184 -7.44 -2.84 6.16
C THR A 184 -7.89 -1.47 6.63
N GLY A 185 -7.40 -1.00 7.78
CA GLY A 185 -7.66 0.34 8.30
C GLY A 185 -7.16 1.44 7.36
N LEU A 186 -5.92 1.34 6.88
CA LEU A 186 -5.34 2.28 5.92
C LEU A 186 -6.11 2.32 4.60
N MET A 187 -6.49 1.15 4.07
CA MET A 187 -7.28 1.06 2.83
C MET A 187 -8.67 1.66 2.98
N SER A 188 -9.34 1.42 4.13
CA SER A 188 -10.64 2.01 4.43
C SER A 188 -10.54 3.53 4.53
N ALA A 189 -9.53 4.05 5.22
CA ALA A 189 -9.27 5.48 5.33
C ALA A 189 -8.97 6.12 3.96
N ALA A 190 -8.12 5.49 3.15
CA ALA A 190 -7.82 5.95 1.78
C ALA A 190 -9.07 5.94 0.89
N GLY A 191 -9.89 4.90 0.97
CA GLY A 191 -11.16 4.81 0.25
C GLY A 191 -12.11 5.95 0.64
N PHE A 192 -12.27 6.21 1.93
CA PHE A 192 -13.07 7.32 2.45
C PHE A 192 -12.52 8.67 1.96
N GLN A 193 -11.21 8.89 2.06
CA GLN A 193 -10.55 10.13 1.63
C GLN A 193 -10.74 10.40 0.14
N VAL A 194 -10.59 9.38 -0.73
CA VAL A 194 -10.81 9.51 -2.17
C VAL A 194 -12.27 9.85 -2.47
N VAL A 195 -13.23 9.19 -1.81
CA VAL A 195 -14.67 9.47 -2.01
C VAL A 195 -15.03 10.87 -1.51
N ALA A 196 -14.56 11.25 -0.33
CA ALA A 196 -14.82 12.57 0.26
C ALA A 196 -14.16 13.69 -0.56
N GLY A 197 -12.89 13.53 -0.94
CA GLY A 197 -12.13 14.52 -1.71
C GLY A 197 -12.66 14.73 -3.15
N LEU A 198 -13.31 13.72 -3.74
CA LEU A 198 -13.90 13.86 -5.08
C LEU A 198 -15.39 14.27 -5.08
N ARG A 199 -16.03 14.40 -3.92
CA ARG A 199 -17.42 14.90 -3.80
C ARG A 199 -17.60 16.30 -4.38
N PRO A 200 -16.74 17.29 -4.11
CA PRO A 200 -16.90 18.64 -4.65
C PRO A 200 -16.87 18.68 -6.19
N LEU A 201 -16.01 17.90 -6.83
CA LEU A 201 -15.97 17.79 -8.29
C LEU A 201 -17.26 17.22 -8.87
N LYS A 202 -17.89 16.26 -8.17
CA LYS A 202 -19.21 15.74 -8.58
C LYS A 202 -20.30 16.80 -8.42
N ARG A 203 -20.26 17.62 -7.37
CA ARG A 203 -21.19 18.75 -7.17
C ARG A 203 -21.01 19.77 -8.29
N LEU A 204 -19.79 20.20 -8.59
CA LEU A 204 -19.51 21.15 -9.66
C LEU A 204 -20.00 20.63 -11.01
N ARG A 205 -19.78 19.33 -11.33
CA ARG A 205 -20.31 18.71 -12.55
C ARG A 205 -21.84 18.80 -12.63
N ASN A 206 -22.53 18.54 -11.52
CA ASN A 206 -24.01 18.63 -11.49
C ASN A 206 -24.49 20.07 -11.66
N GLU A 207 -23.82 21.05 -11.04
CA GLU A 207 -24.14 22.48 -11.21
C GLU A 207 -23.91 22.94 -12.65
N LEU A 208 -22.81 22.49 -13.29
CA LEU A 208 -22.56 22.74 -14.71
C LEU A 208 -23.66 22.13 -15.62
N SER A 209 -24.21 20.96 -15.27
CA SER A 209 -25.31 20.41 -16.03
C SER A 209 -26.59 21.25 -15.88
N LEU A 210 -26.89 21.72 -14.67
CA LEU A 210 -28.04 22.61 -14.42
C LEU A 210 -27.89 23.96 -15.14
N LEU A 211 -26.65 24.47 -15.23
CA LEU A 211 -26.33 25.69 -15.98
C LEU A 211 -26.48 25.48 -17.49
N ARG A 212 -26.02 24.32 -18.02
CA ARG A 212 -26.22 23.97 -19.43
C ARG A 212 -27.71 23.85 -19.79
N ASP A 213 -28.49 23.26 -18.89
CA ASP A 213 -29.94 23.05 -19.07
C ASP A 213 -30.74 24.35 -18.79
N GLY A 214 -30.05 25.49 -18.59
CA GLY A 214 -30.67 26.82 -18.39
C GLY A 214 -31.34 27.03 -17.04
N ARG A 215 -31.27 26.04 -16.14
CA ARG A 215 -31.89 26.07 -14.80
C ARG A 215 -31.16 26.95 -13.79
N ARG A 216 -29.94 27.34 -14.09
CA ARG A 216 -29.13 28.29 -13.28
C ARG A 216 -28.37 29.24 -14.19
N ALA A 217 -28.13 30.47 -13.71
CA ALA A 217 -27.37 31.49 -14.45
C ALA A 217 -25.90 31.54 -14.04
N THR A 218 -25.58 31.11 -12.83
CA THR A 218 -24.24 31.13 -12.23
C THR A 218 -24.00 29.90 -11.39
N LEU A 219 -22.74 29.56 -11.20
CA LEU A 219 -22.31 28.53 -10.26
C LEU A 219 -22.34 29.07 -8.83
N GLY A 220 -22.58 28.18 -7.84
CA GLY A 220 -22.54 28.54 -6.43
C GLY A 220 -21.14 28.98 -5.98
N GLN A 221 -21.09 29.72 -4.86
CA GLN A 221 -19.82 30.20 -4.28
C GLN A 221 -19.32 29.34 -3.10
N ASP A 222 -20.01 28.26 -2.79
CA ASP A 222 -19.71 27.42 -1.64
C ASP A 222 -18.92 26.16 -2.10
N HIS A 223 -17.70 26.39 -2.57
CA HIS A 223 -16.77 25.35 -3.01
C HIS A 223 -15.49 25.38 -2.17
N PRO A 224 -14.77 24.24 -2.05
CA PRO A 224 -13.44 24.20 -1.43
C PRO A 224 -12.47 25.20 -2.08
N SER A 225 -11.51 25.68 -1.28
CA SER A 225 -10.51 26.67 -1.70
C SER A 225 -9.74 26.30 -2.96
N GLU A 226 -9.56 25.01 -3.21
CA GLU A 226 -8.84 24.48 -4.40
C GLU A 226 -9.66 24.58 -5.68
N ILE A 227 -10.98 24.63 -5.56
CA ILE A 227 -11.92 24.68 -6.70
C ILE A 227 -12.48 26.07 -6.90
N GLN A 228 -12.60 26.87 -5.84
CA GLN A 228 -13.19 28.21 -5.87
C GLN A 228 -12.61 29.12 -6.97
N PRO A 229 -11.28 29.20 -7.19
CA PRO A 229 -10.73 30.05 -8.26
C PRO A 229 -11.24 29.67 -9.66
N VAL A 230 -11.42 28.35 -9.91
CA VAL A 230 -11.96 27.85 -11.18
C VAL A 230 -13.42 28.24 -11.37
N VAL A 231 -14.20 28.19 -10.28
CA VAL A 231 -15.62 28.57 -10.27
C VAL A 231 -15.76 30.07 -10.50
N ASP A 232 -14.91 30.89 -9.90
CA ASP A 232 -14.92 32.36 -10.04
C ASP A 232 -14.57 32.76 -11.51
N GLU A 233 -13.53 32.13 -12.08
CA GLU A 233 -13.18 32.40 -13.49
C GLU A 233 -14.31 31.99 -14.44
N LEU A 234 -14.94 30.84 -14.19
CA LEU A 234 -16.05 30.39 -15.01
C LEU A 234 -17.27 31.31 -14.88
N ASN A 235 -17.58 31.80 -13.68
CA ASN A 235 -18.64 32.79 -13.46
C ASN A 235 -18.32 34.12 -14.19
N ALA A 236 -17.05 34.55 -14.16
CA ALA A 236 -16.62 35.74 -14.90
C ALA A 236 -16.82 35.60 -16.42
N VAL A 237 -16.49 34.42 -16.99
CA VAL A 237 -16.75 34.12 -18.40
C VAL A 237 -18.25 34.15 -18.73
N LEU A 238 -19.07 33.55 -17.87
CA LEU A 238 -20.52 33.53 -18.04
C LEU A 238 -21.12 34.93 -18.02
N THR A 239 -20.68 35.79 -17.10
CA THR A 239 -21.10 37.17 -17.01
C THR A 239 -20.72 37.96 -18.25
N ARG A 240 -19.44 37.85 -18.71
CA ARG A 240 -18.99 38.52 -19.94
C ARG A 240 -19.78 38.07 -21.17
N LYS A 241 -20.13 36.76 -21.24
CA LYS A 241 -20.97 36.24 -22.35
C LYS A 241 -22.39 36.84 -22.28
N ALA A 242 -23.00 36.94 -21.12
CA ALA A 242 -24.32 37.52 -20.93
C ALA A 242 -24.33 39.01 -21.34
N ASP A 243 -23.31 39.79 -20.92
CA ASP A 243 -23.17 41.19 -21.27
C ASP A 243 -22.92 41.40 -22.77
N PHE A 244 -22.15 40.52 -23.38
CA PHE A 244 -21.93 40.55 -24.83
C PHE A 244 -23.21 40.33 -25.61
N VAL A 245 -24.02 39.36 -25.24
CA VAL A 245 -25.32 39.08 -25.86
C VAL A 245 -26.30 40.23 -25.64
N ALA A 246 -26.31 40.84 -24.44
CA ALA A 246 -27.15 42.00 -24.12
C ALA A 246 -26.77 43.19 -25.00
N ARG A 247 -25.48 43.53 -25.12
CA ARG A 247 -25.01 44.62 -25.99
C ARG A 247 -25.33 44.37 -27.44
N ALA A 248 -25.10 43.16 -27.96
CA ALA A 248 -25.42 42.80 -29.33
C ALA A 248 -26.92 43.01 -29.64
N ARG A 249 -27.81 42.66 -28.72
CA ARG A 249 -29.27 42.90 -28.84
C ARG A 249 -29.61 44.37 -28.87
N HIS A 250 -29.01 45.15 -27.98
CA HIS A 250 -29.24 46.60 -27.92
C HIS A 250 -28.78 47.27 -29.22
N GLN A 251 -27.63 46.89 -29.75
CA GLN A 251 -27.12 47.38 -31.04
C GLN A 251 -28.05 46.99 -32.20
N ALA A 252 -28.50 45.76 -32.27
CA ALA A 252 -29.43 45.30 -33.30
C ALA A 252 -30.79 46.09 -33.22
N GLY A 253 -31.29 46.38 -32.02
CA GLY A 253 -32.47 47.20 -31.80
C GLY A 253 -32.27 48.64 -32.28
N ASN A 254 -31.14 49.24 -31.92
CA ASN A 254 -30.83 50.63 -32.32
C ASN A 254 -30.62 50.71 -33.89
N LEU A 255 -29.94 49.76 -34.48
CA LEU A 255 -29.78 49.71 -35.94
C LEU A 255 -31.08 49.61 -36.66
N ALA A 256 -31.97 48.76 -36.17
CA ALA A 256 -33.33 48.62 -36.72
C ALA A 256 -34.12 49.93 -36.68
N HIS A 257 -34.06 50.63 -35.59
CA HIS A 257 -34.73 51.94 -35.44
C HIS A 257 -34.13 52.99 -36.39
N ALA A 258 -32.80 53.04 -36.48
CA ALA A 258 -32.08 53.95 -37.37
C ALA A 258 -32.37 53.71 -38.88
N VAL A 259 -32.64 52.44 -39.24
CA VAL A 259 -32.96 52.13 -40.67
C VAL A 259 -34.49 52.30 -40.94
N LYS A 260 -35.35 52.07 -39.98
CA LYS A 260 -36.83 52.27 -40.15
C LYS A 260 -37.18 53.70 -40.45
N THR A 261 -36.48 54.69 -39.90
CA THR A 261 -36.74 56.12 -40.07
C THR A 261 -36.52 56.57 -41.53
N PRO A 262 -35.39 56.35 -42.21
CA PRO A 262 -35.18 56.72 -43.59
C PRO A 262 -36.10 55.94 -44.57
N LEU A 263 -36.37 54.66 -44.25
CA LEU A 263 -37.32 53.83 -45.02
C LEU A 263 -38.74 54.40 -44.94
N ALA A 264 -39.13 55.01 -43.80
CA ALA A 264 -40.45 55.66 -43.67
C ALA A 264 -40.50 56.94 -44.52
N VAL A 265 -39.43 57.73 -44.50
CA VAL A 265 -39.35 58.95 -45.38
C VAL A 265 -39.42 58.56 -46.84
N MET A 266 -38.65 57.56 -47.29
CA MET A 266 -38.71 57.08 -48.68
C MET A 266 -40.11 56.54 -49.09
N ALA A 267 -40.78 55.83 -48.18
CA ALA A 267 -42.14 55.32 -48.39
C ALA A 267 -43.12 56.44 -48.57
N ASN A 268 -43.02 57.49 -47.73
CA ASN A 268 -43.90 58.67 -47.81
C ASN A 268 -43.69 59.46 -49.10
N ALA A 269 -42.41 59.73 -49.47
CA ALA A 269 -42.07 60.41 -50.71
C ALA A 269 -42.56 59.64 -51.97
N ALA A 270 -42.40 58.31 -51.98
CA ALA A 270 -42.90 57.46 -53.04
C ALA A 270 -44.43 57.33 -53.08
N ALA A 271 -45.15 57.70 -52.01
CA ALA A 271 -46.62 57.68 -51.95
C ALA A 271 -47.24 58.92 -52.63
N GLU A 272 -46.49 60.04 -52.66
CA GLU A 272 -46.94 61.30 -53.22
C GLU A 272 -46.68 61.37 -54.76
N GLU A 273 -45.82 60.49 -55.32
CA GLU A 273 -45.49 60.45 -56.74
C GLU A 273 -46.20 59.27 -57.47
N GLN A 274 -46.57 59.57 -58.76
CA GLN A 274 -47.15 58.54 -59.66
C GLN A 274 -46.17 58.22 -60.78
N GLY A 275 -45.83 56.95 -60.96
CA GLY A 275 -44.99 56.49 -62.06
C GLY A 275 -44.26 55.15 -61.75
N PRO A 276 -43.63 54.51 -62.76
CA PRO A 276 -43.00 53.21 -62.55
C PRO A 276 -41.88 53.23 -61.54
N PHE A 277 -41.18 54.36 -61.36
CA PHE A 277 -40.10 54.54 -60.37
C PHE A 277 -40.65 54.59 -58.91
N ALA A 278 -41.77 55.30 -58.69
CA ALA A 278 -42.39 55.36 -57.39
C ALA A 278 -42.89 53.97 -56.94
N GLU A 279 -43.40 53.17 -57.86
CA GLU A 279 -43.84 51.82 -57.57
C GLU A 279 -42.69 50.86 -57.27
N LEU A 280 -41.52 51.00 -57.97
CA LEU A 280 -40.31 50.27 -57.66
C LEU A 280 -39.78 50.59 -56.22
N VAL A 281 -39.75 51.91 -55.88
CA VAL A 281 -39.31 52.36 -54.54
C VAL A 281 -40.23 51.84 -53.46
N ARG A 282 -41.53 51.87 -53.63
CA ARG A 282 -42.52 51.31 -52.70
C ARG A 282 -42.31 49.84 -52.46
N THR A 283 -42.10 49.05 -53.54
CA THR A 283 -41.87 47.64 -53.47
C THR A 283 -40.55 47.32 -52.73
N GLN A 284 -39.46 48.06 -52.99
CA GLN A 284 -38.18 47.87 -52.31
C GLN A 284 -38.24 48.25 -50.84
N VAL A 285 -38.91 49.33 -50.46
CA VAL A 285 -39.10 49.74 -49.08
C VAL A 285 -39.88 48.72 -48.28
N VAL A 286 -40.96 48.16 -48.86
CA VAL A 286 -41.72 47.06 -48.22
C VAL A 286 -40.84 45.85 -48.00
N SER A 287 -40.10 45.44 -49.04
CA SER A 287 -39.17 44.29 -48.95
C SER A 287 -38.07 44.51 -47.87
N ALA A 288 -37.47 45.71 -47.86
CA ALA A 288 -36.44 46.05 -46.86
C ALA A 288 -36.99 45.99 -45.41
N ARG A 289 -38.21 46.57 -45.17
CA ARG A 289 -38.89 46.51 -43.90
C ARG A 289 -39.14 45.09 -43.44
N GLN A 290 -39.65 44.24 -44.35
CA GLN A 290 -39.91 42.81 -44.04
C GLN A 290 -38.63 42.06 -43.67
N GLN A 291 -37.50 42.31 -44.36
CA GLN A 291 -36.22 41.71 -44.04
C GLN A 291 -35.69 42.12 -42.70
N ILE A 292 -35.74 43.44 -42.36
CA ILE A 292 -35.33 43.97 -41.07
C ILE A 292 -36.21 43.37 -39.94
N ASP A 293 -37.51 43.35 -40.11
CA ASP A 293 -38.40 42.79 -39.08
C ASP A 293 -38.19 41.28 -38.88
N ARG A 294 -37.87 40.53 -39.96
CA ARG A 294 -37.51 39.14 -39.89
C ARG A 294 -36.22 38.91 -39.12
N HIS A 295 -35.16 39.67 -39.41
CA HIS A 295 -33.89 39.59 -38.70
C HIS A 295 -33.99 40.01 -37.22
N LEU A 296 -34.81 40.97 -36.92
CA LEU A 296 -35.13 41.40 -35.54
C LEU A 296 -35.93 40.33 -34.80
N ALA A 297 -36.90 39.69 -35.45
CA ALA A 297 -37.66 38.59 -34.87
C ALA A 297 -36.72 37.42 -34.51
N LEU A 298 -35.83 37.02 -35.43
CA LEU A 298 -34.82 36.02 -35.20
C LEU A 298 -33.90 36.39 -34.02
N ALA A 299 -33.40 37.63 -33.98
CA ALA A 299 -32.57 38.10 -32.88
C ALA A 299 -33.33 38.11 -31.52
N ARG A 300 -34.64 38.36 -31.51
CA ARG A 300 -35.48 38.28 -30.32
C ARG A 300 -35.81 36.83 -29.92
N GLU A 301 -36.02 35.93 -30.88
CA GLU A 301 -36.28 34.51 -30.66
C GLU A 301 -35.10 33.79 -30.03
N ILE A 302 -33.88 34.01 -30.55
CA ILE A 302 -32.63 33.52 -29.93
C ILE A 302 -32.54 34.03 -28.49
N GLY A 303 -33.04 35.22 -28.21
CA GLY A 303 -33.09 35.79 -26.86
C GLY A 303 -34.16 35.22 -25.97
N ARG A 304 -35.33 34.86 -26.49
CA ARG A 304 -36.44 34.25 -25.74
C ARG A 304 -36.14 32.80 -25.41
N ALA A 305 -35.53 32.06 -26.32
CA ALA A 305 -35.04 30.70 -26.05
C ALA A 305 -34.10 30.68 -24.85
N SER A 306 -33.14 31.63 -24.81
CA SER A 306 -32.20 31.74 -23.68
C SER A 306 -32.84 32.28 -22.37
N CYS A 307 -34.01 32.95 -22.42
CA CYS A 307 -34.78 33.38 -21.24
C CYS A 307 -35.81 32.36 -20.77
N ARG A 308 -36.37 31.55 -21.67
CA ARG A 308 -37.33 30.47 -21.34
C ARG A 308 -36.65 29.29 -20.66
N GLU A 309 -35.33 29.16 -20.88
CA GLU A 309 -34.46 28.22 -20.17
C GLU A 309 -34.04 28.71 -18.77
N ARG A 310 -34.49 29.94 -18.33
CA ARG A 310 -34.11 30.52 -17.04
C ARG A 310 -35.27 30.53 -15.98
N VAL A 311 -36.40 29.95 -16.32
CA VAL A 311 -37.54 29.75 -15.41
C VAL A 311 -37.73 28.25 -15.17
#